data_618f88a7067b1dea07cf3a5b89fbe289
#
_entry.id   618f88a7067b1dea07cf3a5b89fbe289
#
_cell.length_a   1.000
_cell.length_b   1.000
_cell.length_c   1.000
_cell.angle_alpha   90.00
_cell.angle_beta   90.00
_cell.angle_gamma   90.00
#
_symmetry.space_group_name_H-M   'P 1'
#
loop_
_entity.id
_entity.type
_entity.pdbx_description
1 polymer ?
#
loop_
_entity_poly.entity_id
_entity_poly.type
_entity_poly.pdbx_seq_one_letter_code
_entity_poly.pdbx_strand_id
1 'polypeptide(L)' 'MQNRLRVARAAQRLTQEELARLIGVSRQTINAMEAGKYVPSTVLALKLARVFGQAVEQLFALEADD' A
#
# COMPACT_ATOMS: atom_id res chain seq x y z
N MET A 1 5.09 -11.28 -0.32
CA MET A 1 3.67 -10.85 -0.33
C MET A 1 3.41 -9.97 -1.53
N GLN A 2 2.32 -10.23 -2.25
CA GLN A 2 1.91 -9.42 -3.39
C GLN A 2 1.00 -8.29 -2.93
N ASN A 3 0.92 -7.21 -3.73
CA ASN A 3 -0.01 -6.13 -3.43
C ASN A 3 -0.50 -5.44 -4.70
N ARG A 4 -1.60 -4.71 -4.56
CA ARG A 4 -2.22 -3.94 -5.63
C ARG A 4 -2.19 -2.44 -5.33
N LEU A 5 -1.22 -1.98 -4.56
CA LEU A 5 -1.16 -0.57 -4.14
C LEU A 5 -1.01 0.37 -5.33
N ARG A 6 -0.19 0.01 -6.30
CA ARG A 6 0.00 0.85 -7.48
C ARG A 6 -1.30 1.01 -8.27
N VAL A 7 -2.04 -0.09 -8.45
CA VAL A 7 -3.32 -0.07 -9.16
C VAL A 7 -4.34 0.78 -8.40
N ALA A 8 -4.45 0.57 -7.08
CA ALA A 8 -5.37 1.33 -6.23
C ALA A 8 -5.02 2.81 -6.24
N ARG A 9 -3.73 3.13 -6.15
CA ARG A 9 -3.25 4.52 -6.18
C ARG A 9 -3.56 5.17 -7.52
N ALA A 10 -3.29 4.48 -8.63
CA ALA A 10 -3.56 4.99 -9.96
C ALA A 10 -5.06 5.22 -10.18
N ALA A 11 -5.91 4.35 -9.66
CA ALA A 11 -7.36 4.48 -9.77
C ALA A 11 -7.87 5.76 -9.12
N GLN A 12 -7.20 6.23 -8.06
CA GLN A 12 -7.54 7.48 -7.38
C GLN A 12 -6.67 8.65 -7.84
N ARG A 13 -5.81 8.43 -8.84
CA ARG A 13 -4.90 9.45 -9.38
C ARG A 13 -3.99 10.06 -8.31
N LEU A 14 -3.57 9.26 -7.36
CA LEU A 14 -2.64 9.69 -6.32
C LEU A 14 -1.20 9.41 -6.76
N THR A 15 -0.30 10.37 -6.51
CA THR A 15 1.13 10.11 -6.64
C THR A 15 1.62 9.33 -5.43
N GLN A 16 2.80 8.72 -5.55
CA GLN A 16 3.44 8.07 -4.39
C GLN A 16 3.63 9.05 -3.23
N GLU A 17 4.02 10.27 -3.54
CA GLU A 17 4.23 11.30 -2.53
C GLU A 17 2.92 11.68 -1.82
N GLU A 18 1.84 11.82 -2.57
CA GLU A 18 0.53 12.12 -1.99
C GLU A 18 0.07 11.01 -1.07
N LEU A 19 0.20 9.76 -1.50
CA LEU A 19 -0.16 8.61 -0.68
C LEU A 19 0.70 8.56 0.59
N ALA A 20 2.00 8.78 0.45
CA ALA A 20 2.93 8.81 1.59
C ALA A 20 2.48 9.84 2.63
N ARG A 21 2.09 11.02 2.18
CA ARG A 21 1.62 12.08 3.06
C ARG A 21 0.34 11.69 3.79
N LEU A 22 -0.58 11.02 3.08
CA LEU A 22 -1.86 10.61 3.67
C LEU A 22 -1.70 9.59 4.80
N ILE A 23 -0.71 8.71 4.70
CA ILE A 23 -0.52 7.66 5.72
C ILE A 23 0.69 7.91 6.62
N GLY A 24 1.38 9.06 6.45
CA GLY A 24 2.43 9.48 7.35
C GLY A 24 3.75 8.74 7.21
N VAL A 25 4.13 8.38 6.00
CA VAL A 25 5.43 7.72 5.72
C VAL A 25 6.16 8.49 4.62
N SER A 26 7.40 8.08 4.33
CA SER A 26 8.17 8.67 3.25
C SER A 26 7.73 8.11 1.90
N ARG A 27 8.00 8.85 0.83
CA ARG A 27 7.79 8.39 -0.53
C ARG A 27 8.56 7.11 -0.82
N GLN A 28 9.79 7.00 -0.29
CA GLN A 28 10.61 5.81 -0.43
C GLN A 28 9.94 4.57 0.16
N THR A 29 9.23 4.74 1.28
CA THR A 29 8.48 3.65 1.89
C THR A 29 7.35 3.17 0.97
N ILE A 30 6.61 4.10 0.36
CA ILE A 30 5.57 3.73 -0.62
C ILE A 30 6.18 2.99 -1.80
N ASN A 31 7.29 3.50 -2.33
CA ASN A 31 7.98 2.86 -3.45
C ASN A 31 8.38 1.42 -3.08
N ALA A 32 8.98 1.23 -1.92
CA ALA A 32 9.41 -0.09 -1.46
C ALA A 32 8.21 -1.04 -1.25
N MET A 33 7.10 -0.54 -0.70
CA MET A 33 5.90 -1.34 -0.55
C MET A 33 5.34 -1.78 -1.90
N GLU A 34 5.23 -0.86 -2.86
CA GLU A 34 4.71 -1.17 -4.19
C GLU A 34 5.59 -2.18 -4.92
N ALA A 35 6.89 -2.14 -4.66
CA ALA A 35 7.85 -3.08 -5.24
C ALA A 35 7.89 -4.43 -4.54
N GLY A 36 7.12 -4.62 -3.47
CA GLY A 36 7.12 -5.86 -2.71
C GLY A 36 8.33 -6.04 -1.81
N LYS A 37 9.13 -4.98 -1.59
CA LYS A 37 10.34 -5.04 -0.78
C LYS A 37 10.12 -4.65 0.68
N TYR A 38 8.94 -4.21 1.02
CA TYR A 38 8.59 -3.77 2.36
C TYR A 38 7.17 -4.22 2.67
N VAL A 39 7.02 -5.01 3.73
CA VAL A 39 5.71 -5.44 4.23
C VAL A 39 5.25 -4.42 5.26
N PRO A 40 4.10 -3.77 5.07
CA PRO A 40 3.66 -2.76 6.02
C PRO A 40 3.28 -3.38 7.36
N SER A 41 3.41 -2.56 8.42
CA SER A 41 2.84 -2.91 9.71
C SER A 41 1.31 -3.01 9.60
N THR A 42 0.69 -3.63 10.59
CA THR A 42 -0.78 -3.69 10.65
C THR A 42 -1.39 -2.31 10.62
N VAL A 43 -0.79 -1.35 11.32
CA VAL A 43 -1.29 0.04 11.33
C VAL A 43 -1.24 0.63 9.92
N LEU A 44 -0.13 0.48 9.21
CA LEU A 44 -0.01 1.01 7.86
C LEU A 44 -0.98 0.32 6.90
N ALA A 45 -1.14 -1.00 7.02
CA ALA A 45 -2.08 -1.75 6.19
C ALA A 45 -3.51 -1.25 6.37
N LEU A 46 -3.92 -0.99 7.62
CA LEU A 46 -5.25 -0.47 7.92
C LEU A 46 -5.43 0.97 7.42
N LYS A 47 -4.38 1.79 7.49
CA LYS A 47 -4.43 3.15 6.93
C LYS A 47 -4.61 3.11 5.41
N LEU A 48 -3.89 2.21 4.73
CA LEU A 48 -4.02 2.04 3.29
C LEU A 48 -5.43 1.57 2.92
N ALA A 49 -5.97 0.61 3.66
CA ALA A 49 -7.33 0.13 3.45
C ALA A 49 -8.34 1.28 3.58
N ARG A 50 -8.15 2.15 4.55
CA ARG A 50 -9.02 3.31 4.76
C ARG A 50 -8.93 4.30 3.59
N VAL A 51 -7.71 4.60 3.14
CA VAL A 51 -7.50 5.53 2.03
C VAL A 51 -8.19 5.05 0.75
N PHE A 52 -8.06 3.76 0.48
CA PHE A 52 -8.60 3.20 -0.77
C PHE A 52 -10.03 2.69 -0.65
N GLY A 53 -10.60 2.65 0.57
CA GLY A 53 -11.95 2.13 0.77
C GLY A 53 -12.06 0.66 0.42
N GLN A 54 -11.00 -0.12 0.66
CA GLN A 54 -10.93 -1.54 0.36
C GLN A 54 -10.45 -2.31 1.58
N ALA A 55 -10.82 -3.58 1.68
CA ALA A 55 -10.30 -4.44 2.73
C ALA A 55 -8.81 -4.70 2.51
N VAL A 56 -8.07 -4.96 3.59
CA VAL A 56 -6.63 -5.27 3.50
C VAL A 56 -6.40 -6.45 2.52
N GLU A 57 -7.24 -7.45 2.55
CA GLU A 57 -7.11 -8.63 1.70
C GLU A 57 -7.35 -8.33 0.21
N GLN A 58 -7.96 -7.20 -0.09
CA GLN A 58 -8.11 -6.75 -1.48
C GLN A 58 -6.86 -6.04 -1.98
N LEU A 59 -6.08 -5.49 -1.06
CA LEU A 59 -4.85 -4.75 -1.37
C LEU A 59 -3.61 -5.64 -1.31
N PHE A 60 -3.60 -6.63 -0.43
CA PHE A 60 -2.46 -7.51 -0.19
C PHE A 60 -2.86 -8.97 -0.31
N ALA A 61 -1.96 -9.79 -0.81
CA ALA A 61 -2.18 -11.23 -0.93
C ALA A 61 -0.94 -11.99 -0.51
N LEU A 62 -1.14 -13.07 0.24
CA LEU A 62 -0.05 -13.95 0.62
C LEU A 62 0.46 -14.72 -0.60
N GLU A 63 1.76 -14.96 -0.63
CA GLU A 63 2.39 -15.86 -1.58
C GLU A 63 2.63 -17.21 -0.90
N ALA A 64 2.94 -18.23 -1.70
CA ALA A 64 3.08 -19.58 -1.18
C ALA A 64 4.17 -19.71 -0.11
N ASP A 65 5.20 -18.87 -0.17
CA ASP A 65 6.34 -18.88 0.74
C ASP A 65 6.22 -17.85 1.88
N ASP A 66 5.11 -17.19 1.98
CA ASP A 66 4.88 -16.24 3.09
C ASP A 66 4.53 -16.94 4.40
#